data_2c61c09f992d8db425ef568d188d5199
#
_entry.id   2c61c09f992d8db425ef568d188d5199
#
_cell.length_a   1.000
_cell.length_b   1.000
_cell.length_c   1.000
_cell.angle_alpha   90.00
_cell.angle_beta   90.00
_cell.angle_gamma   90.00
#
_symmetry.space_group_name_H-M   'P 1'
#
loop_
_entity.id
_entity.type
_entity.pdbx_description
1 polymer ?
#
loop_
_entity_poly.entity_id
_entity_poly.type
_entity_poly.pdbx_seq_one_letter_code
_entity_poly.pdbx_strand_id
1 'polypeptide(L)'
;MSRRLGVEADGGSRGNPGVAGYGAVVRDLQTGDLLAERAAPLGKASNNVAEYSGLIAGLEAVLEIEPGADVEVRMDSKLVVEQMAGRWKIKHADMRRLAIEARELATRIEQAGGSVDYAWIPRADNAVADALSNDGMDGETVRRDHWRTSGSVGAQADSSDSPPAEPAVVEVAEQVVLSTDESPASPPDAGKPARILLVRHGVTSFTEQGRLDGRGGADPSLSERGVAQAKRAAQGVAERVAGVDGVHVVTSSLARAKETGGAVADALGVPTTVDADWDEQAFGHWDGMSMRDLVTAFPEQLQQMRVEDDFSVEGGESHGQLAERVVAAFERAVELAGPGGTVVVATHRKPIMVVLQHVLGLTTERSWRLAAAPASLTGVEVWADGVMSVAFTNDTHHHGDA
;
A
#
# COMPACT_ATOMS: atom_id res chain seq x y z
N MET A 1 19.95 9.68 -31.71
CA MET A 1 20.04 8.35 -31.10
C MET A 1 19.87 8.55 -29.61
N SER A 2 18.95 7.85 -28.98
CA SER A 2 18.78 7.91 -27.52
C SER A 2 20.05 7.44 -26.82
N ARG A 3 20.34 8.01 -25.65
CA ARG A 3 21.49 7.63 -24.83
C ARG A 3 21.21 6.25 -24.22
N ARG A 4 22.21 5.37 -24.21
CA ARG A 4 22.07 4.04 -23.63
C ARG A 4 22.67 4.02 -22.22
N LEU A 5 21.84 3.71 -21.22
CA LEU A 5 22.24 3.66 -19.82
C LEU A 5 22.11 2.22 -19.29
N GLY A 6 23.06 1.81 -18.45
CA GLY A 6 23.01 0.57 -17.70
C GLY A 6 22.70 0.86 -16.24
N VAL A 7 21.73 0.16 -15.66
CA VAL A 7 21.46 0.15 -14.23
C VAL A 7 21.89 -1.20 -13.66
N GLU A 8 22.85 -1.19 -12.74
CA GLU A 8 23.20 -2.38 -11.94
C GLU A 8 22.64 -2.15 -10.53
N ALA A 9 21.87 -3.10 -10.00
CA ALA A 9 21.23 -2.99 -8.69
C ALA A 9 21.35 -4.29 -7.91
N ASP A 10 21.49 -4.15 -6.59
CA ASP A 10 21.54 -5.24 -5.63
C ASP A 10 20.84 -4.86 -4.33
N GLY A 11 20.43 -5.85 -3.57
CA GLY A 11 19.86 -5.69 -2.24
C GLY A 11 20.20 -6.86 -1.35
N GLY A 12 20.59 -6.57 -0.12
CA GLY A 12 20.98 -7.54 0.87
C GLY A 12 20.21 -7.45 2.17
N SER A 13 20.12 -8.59 2.89
CA SER A 13 19.58 -8.63 4.24
C SER A 13 20.39 -9.60 5.10
N ARG A 14 20.91 -9.12 6.24
CA ARG A 14 21.61 -9.94 7.23
C ARG A 14 20.58 -10.63 8.14
N GLY A 15 20.06 -11.76 7.68
CA GLY A 15 18.85 -12.43 8.15
C GLY A 15 17.70 -12.17 7.17
N ASN A 16 16.67 -13.04 7.12
CA ASN A 16 15.59 -12.87 6.15
C ASN A 16 14.21 -13.09 6.80
N PRO A 17 13.53 -12.02 7.28
CA PRO A 17 13.95 -10.61 7.27
C PRO A 17 15.02 -10.26 8.30
N GLY A 18 15.88 -9.27 8.00
CA GLY A 18 16.97 -8.81 8.85
C GLY A 18 17.41 -7.39 8.55
N VAL A 19 18.58 -6.98 9.06
CA VAL A 19 19.17 -5.68 8.72
C VAL A 19 19.44 -5.66 7.22
N ALA A 20 18.73 -4.81 6.50
CA ALA A 20 18.73 -4.76 5.05
C ALA A 20 19.21 -3.41 4.52
N GLY A 21 19.79 -3.44 3.34
CA GLY A 21 20.22 -2.27 2.59
C GLY A 21 20.22 -2.57 1.09
N TYR A 22 20.24 -1.53 0.28
CA TYR A 22 20.34 -1.66 -1.16
C TYR A 22 21.48 -0.84 -1.73
N GLY A 23 21.92 -1.22 -2.94
CA GLY A 23 22.87 -0.51 -3.76
C GLY A 23 22.43 -0.45 -5.21
N ALA A 24 22.71 0.66 -5.89
CA ALA A 24 22.50 0.79 -7.32
C ALA A 24 23.53 1.73 -7.95
N VAL A 25 23.89 1.43 -9.19
CA VAL A 25 24.76 2.31 -10.01
C VAL A 25 24.13 2.53 -11.37
N VAL A 26 24.37 3.70 -11.96
CA VAL A 26 24.00 4.01 -13.33
C VAL A 26 25.26 4.31 -14.13
N ARG A 27 25.41 3.65 -15.29
CA ARG A 27 26.54 3.81 -16.21
C ARG A 27 26.06 4.21 -17.59
N ASP A 28 26.88 4.97 -18.26
CA ASP A 28 26.76 5.15 -19.72
C ASP A 28 27.32 3.90 -20.43
N LEU A 29 26.46 3.19 -21.17
CA LEU A 29 26.87 1.96 -21.86
C LEU A 29 27.73 2.22 -23.11
N GLN A 30 27.84 3.46 -23.58
CA GLN A 30 28.67 3.81 -24.72
C GLN A 30 30.11 4.18 -24.31
N THR A 31 30.23 4.90 -23.18
CA THR A 31 31.55 5.34 -22.67
C THR A 31 32.09 4.47 -21.54
N GLY A 32 31.23 3.74 -20.83
CA GLY A 32 31.54 3.00 -19.62
C GLY A 32 31.60 3.88 -18.36
N ASP A 33 31.35 5.18 -18.48
CA ASP A 33 31.43 6.10 -17.37
C ASP A 33 30.39 5.80 -16.28
N LEU A 34 30.79 5.85 -15.02
CA LEU A 34 29.92 5.81 -13.87
C LEU A 34 29.24 7.17 -13.72
N LEU A 35 27.90 7.19 -13.77
CA LEU A 35 27.11 8.42 -13.73
C LEU A 35 26.50 8.68 -12.36
N ALA A 36 25.99 7.65 -11.67
CA ALA A 36 25.40 7.78 -10.36
C ALA A 36 25.62 6.54 -9.49
N GLU A 37 25.69 6.76 -8.18
CA GLU A 37 25.72 5.71 -7.15
C GLU A 37 24.65 6.01 -6.09
N ARG A 38 23.95 4.97 -5.66
CA ARG A 38 22.89 5.02 -4.66
C ARG A 38 23.06 3.87 -3.67
N ALA A 39 22.98 4.16 -2.38
CA ALA A 39 22.84 3.15 -1.32
C ALA A 39 22.06 3.74 -0.15
N ALA A 40 21.28 2.94 0.53
CA ALA A 40 20.67 3.34 1.80
C ALA A 40 20.26 2.14 2.66
N PRO A 41 20.20 2.32 4.00
CA PRO A 41 19.64 1.33 4.91
C PRO A 41 18.12 1.27 4.78
N LEU A 42 17.58 0.06 4.89
CA LEU A 42 16.14 -0.20 4.88
C LEU A 42 15.59 -0.59 6.27
N GLY A 43 16.47 -0.68 7.27
CA GLY A 43 16.12 -1.25 8.55
C GLY A 43 15.89 -2.75 8.44
N LYS A 44 14.83 -3.27 9.07
CA LYS A 44 14.50 -4.70 9.00
C LYS A 44 13.64 -4.98 7.76
N ALA A 45 14.19 -5.63 6.76
CA ALA A 45 13.49 -6.01 5.53
C ALA A 45 13.97 -7.38 5.01
N SER A 46 13.21 -7.97 4.08
CA SER A 46 13.62 -9.19 3.38
C SER A 46 14.60 -8.86 2.26
N ASN A 47 15.36 -9.88 1.83
CA ASN A 47 16.28 -9.74 0.70
C ASN A 47 15.56 -9.25 -0.57
N ASN A 48 14.40 -9.80 -0.87
CA ASN A 48 13.63 -9.40 -2.05
C ASN A 48 13.17 -7.93 -2.01
N VAL A 49 12.81 -7.42 -0.82
CA VAL A 49 12.48 -6.01 -0.64
C VAL A 49 13.71 -5.13 -0.93
N ALA A 50 14.87 -5.53 -0.45
CA ALA A 50 16.11 -4.81 -0.69
C ALA A 50 16.49 -4.78 -2.18
N GLU A 51 16.36 -5.89 -2.88
CA GLU A 51 16.59 -6.03 -4.32
C GLU A 51 15.69 -5.06 -5.14
N TYR A 52 14.39 -5.05 -4.84
CA TYR A 52 13.46 -4.10 -5.50
C TYR A 52 13.79 -2.63 -5.17
N SER A 53 14.22 -2.35 -3.93
CA SER A 53 14.59 -0.98 -3.53
C SER A 53 15.82 -0.49 -4.29
N GLY A 54 16.79 -1.36 -4.55
CA GLY A 54 17.94 -1.06 -5.41
C GLY A 54 17.53 -0.76 -6.85
N LEU A 55 16.63 -1.57 -7.43
CA LEU A 55 16.07 -1.33 -8.76
C LEU A 55 15.36 0.03 -8.84
N ILE A 56 14.51 0.36 -7.88
CA ILE A 56 13.78 1.63 -7.83
C ILE A 56 14.76 2.81 -7.79
N ALA A 57 15.76 2.77 -6.90
CA ALA A 57 16.76 3.81 -6.77
C ALA A 57 17.59 4.01 -8.06
N GLY A 58 17.86 2.92 -8.77
CA GLY A 58 18.53 2.97 -10.08
C GLY A 58 17.68 3.64 -11.16
N LEU A 59 16.40 3.27 -11.27
CA LEU A 59 15.46 3.87 -12.24
C LEU A 59 15.17 5.35 -11.93
N GLU A 60 15.08 5.74 -10.66
CA GLU A 60 14.97 7.14 -10.26
C GLU A 60 16.20 7.95 -10.69
N ALA A 61 17.40 7.39 -10.51
CA ALA A 61 18.62 8.04 -10.97
C ALA A 61 18.68 8.20 -12.51
N VAL A 62 18.16 7.22 -13.27
CA VAL A 62 18.01 7.35 -14.73
C VAL A 62 17.12 8.54 -15.08
N LEU A 63 15.95 8.66 -14.44
CA LEU A 63 15.03 9.77 -14.69
C LEU A 63 15.64 11.15 -14.34
N GLU A 64 16.60 11.20 -13.41
CA GLU A 64 17.34 12.43 -13.09
C GLU A 64 18.41 12.74 -14.14
N ILE A 65 19.01 11.71 -14.76
CA ILE A 65 20.13 11.86 -15.71
C ILE A 65 19.60 12.13 -17.13
N GLU A 66 18.73 11.26 -17.63
CA GLU A 66 18.20 11.30 -18.99
C GLU A 66 16.88 10.53 -19.06
N PRO A 67 15.72 11.19 -18.87
CA PRO A 67 14.42 10.54 -18.82
C PRO A 67 14.06 9.68 -20.04
N GLY A 68 14.55 10.07 -21.24
CA GLY A 68 14.31 9.37 -22.50
C GLY A 68 15.41 8.41 -22.92
N ALA A 69 16.22 7.91 -22.00
CA ALA A 69 17.30 6.96 -22.30
C ALA A 69 16.78 5.55 -22.58
N ASP A 70 17.52 4.81 -23.40
CA ASP A 70 17.35 3.35 -23.53
C ASP A 70 18.11 2.68 -22.38
N VAL A 71 17.37 2.03 -21.47
CA VAL A 71 17.89 1.51 -20.21
C VAL A 71 18.01 -0.01 -20.25
N GLU A 72 19.17 -0.54 -19.89
CA GLU A 72 19.37 -1.96 -19.63
C GLU A 72 19.58 -2.16 -18.12
N VAL A 73 18.59 -2.72 -17.44
CA VAL A 73 18.66 -3.09 -16.02
C VAL A 73 19.33 -4.45 -15.89
N ARG A 74 20.40 -4.54 -15.09
CA ARG A 74 21.19 -5.74 -14.86
C ARG A 74 21.19 -6.08 -13.36
N MET A 75 20.70 -7.26 -13.00
CA MET A 75 20.63 -7.72 -11.63
C MET A 75 20.98 -9.20 -11.52
N ASP A 76 21.56 -9.62 -10.40
CA ASP A 76 21.78 -11.02 -10.07
C ASP A 76 20.56 -11.66 -9.37
N SER A 77 19.54 -10.88 -9.04
CA SER A 77 18.24 -11.35 -8.59
C SER A 77 17.40 -11.86 -9.76
N LYS A 78 17.48 -13.16 -10.06
CA LYS A 78 16.65 -13.76 -11.10
C LYS A 78 15.15 -13.54 -10.84
N LEU A 79 14.75 -13.53 -9.57
CA LEU A 79 13.36 -13.32 -9.19
C LEU A 79 12.87 -11.94 -9.65
N VAL A 80 13.59 -10.88 -9.32
CA VAL A 80 13.21 -9.50 -9.70
C VAL A 80 13.21 -9.34 -11.22
N VAL A 81 14.25 -9.79 -11.90
CA VAL A 81 14.36 -9.74 -13.37
C VAL A 81 13.19 -10.43 -14.05
N GLU A 82 12.84 -11.65 -13.65
CA GLU A 82 11.76 -12.42 -14.27
C GLU A 82 10.37 -11.82 -13.97
N GLN A 83 10.19 -11.22 -12.78
CA GLN A 83 8.96 -10.55 -12.40
C GLN A 83 8.77 -9.21 -13.15
N MET A 84 9.83 -8.42 -13.27
CA MET A 84 9.78 -7.15 -14.01
C MET A 84 9.59 -7.35 -15.52
N ALA A 85 10.21 -8.39 -16.07
CA ALA A 85 9.99 -8.80 -17.46
C ALA A 85 8.63 -9.47 -17.72
N GLY A 86 7.77 -9.60 -16.70
CA GLY A 86 6.41 -10.16 -16.83
C GLY A 86 6.36 -11.68 -17.00
N ARG A 87 7.49 -12.39 -16.90
CA ARG A 87 7.56 -13.85 -17.07
C ARG A 87 7.14 -14.62 -15.82
N TRP A 88 7.34 -14.03 -14.61
CA TRP A 88 6.93 -14.63 -13.35
C TRP A 88 5.89 -13.79 -12.62
N LYS A 89 4.92 -14.47 -11.97
CA LYS A 89 3.92 -13.81 -11.14
C LYS A 89 4.52 -13.39 -9.80
N ILE A 90 4.11 -12.21 -9.31
CA ILE A 90 4.50 -11.70 -8.00
C ILE A 90 3.46 -12.15 -6.98
N LYS A 91 3.87 -13.02 -6.04
CA LYS A 91 2.96 -13.65 -5.07
C LYS A 91 2.83 -12.87 -3.76
N HIS A 92 3.89 -12.17 -3.33
CA HIS A 92 3.95 -11.46 -2.05
C HIS A 92 3.56 -9.99 -2.20
N ALA A 93 2.73 -9.49 -1.27
CA ALA A 93 2.17 -8.14 -1.32
C ALA A 93 3.25 -7.04 -1.32
N ASP A 94 4.29 -7.17 -0.47
CA ASP A 94 5.37 -6.18 -0.38
C ASP A 94 6.16 -6.06 -1.68
N MET A 95 6.46 -7.21 -2.31
CA MET A 95 7.13 -7.23 -3.60
C MET A 95 6.24 -6.68 -4.72
N ARG A 96 4.90 -6.90 -4.64
CA ARG A 96 3.95 -6.37 -5.61
C ARG A 96 3.95 -4.85 -5.61
N ARG A 97 3.93 -4.21 -4.44
CA ARG A 97 4.00 -2.75 -4.30
C ARG A 97 5.27 -2.18 -4.92
N LEU A 98 6.43 -2.74 -4.56
CA LEU A 98 7.71 -2.29 -5.10
C LEU A 98 7.83 -2.55 -6.62
N ALA A 99 7.27 -3.65 -7.11
CA ALA A 99 7.23 -3.93 -8.54
C ALA A 99 6.33 -2.95 -9.31
N ILE A 100 5.21 -2.52 -8.72
CA ILE A 100 4.34 -1.47 -9.31
C ILE A 100 5.13 -0.17 -9.38
N GLU A 101 5.77 0.25 -8.29
CA GLU A 101 6.60 1.46 -8.23
C GLU A 101 7.73 1.44 -9.28
N ALA A 102 8.44 0.31 -9.39
CA ALA A 102 9.47 0.13 -10.42
C ALA A 102 8.90 0.19 -11.84
N ARG A 103 7.70 -0.37 -12.08
CA ARG A 103 7.02 -0.29 -13.39
C ARG A 103 6.56 1.12 -13.72
N GLU A 104 6.08 1.88 -12.74
CA GLU A 104 5.71 3.29 -12.93
C GLU A 104 6.92 4.13 -13.36
N LEU A 105 8.09 3.90 -12.75
CA LEU A 105 9.33 4.56 -13.16
C LEU A 105 9.75 4.14 -14.57
N ALA A 106 9.68 2.85 -14.90
CA ALA A 106 9.95 2.34 -16.24
C ALA A 106 8.99 2.97 -17.26
N THR A 107 7.70 3.02 -16.97
CA THR A 107 6.69 3.66 -17.83
C THR A 107 6.99 5.14 -18.05
N ARG A 108 7.47 5.87 -17.05
CA ARG A 108 7.88 7.28 -17.21
C ARG A 108 9.06 7.43 -18.17
N ILE A 109 10.03 6.52 -18.12
CA ILE A 109 11.16 6.47 -19.07
C ILE A 109 10.64 6.21 -20.49
N GLU A 110 9.75 5.25 -20.67
CA GLU A 110 9.13 4.91 -21.96
C GLU A 110 8.30 6.07 -22.52
N GLN A 111 7.52 6.74 -21.68
CA GLN A 111 6.74 7.94 -22.07
C GLN A 111 7.63 9.12 -22.47
N ALA A 112 8.85 9.20 -21.96
CA ALA A 112 9.83 10.19 -22.37
C ALA A 112 10.59 9.80 -23.68
N GLY A 113 10.25 8.65 -24.29
CA GLY A 113 10.81 8.19 -25.56
C GLY A 113 11.96 7.18 -25.44
N GLY A 114 12.25 6.69 -24.24
CA GLY A 114 13.23 5.64 -23.97
C GLY A 114 12.63 4.22 -23.98
N SER A 115 13.42 3.27 -23.53
CA SER A 115 13.01 1.87 -23.31
C SER A 115 13.63 1.32 -22.02
N VAL A 116 13.03 0.27 -21.44
CA VAL A 116 13.60 -0.42 -20.26
C VAL A 116 13.59 -1.93 -20.49
N ASP A 117 14.77 -2.52 -20.53
CA ASP A 117 14.98 -3.95 -20.66
C ASP A 117 15.62 -4.52 -19.39
N TYR A 118 15.28 -5.79 -19.04
CA TYR A 118 15.74 -6.46 -17.83
C TYR A 118 16.57 -7.69 -18.16
N ALA A 119 17.82 -7.73 -17.67
CA ALA A 119 18.78 -8.80 -17.89
C ALA A 119 19.28 -9.37 -16.57
N TRP A 120 19.30 -10.71 -16.45
CA TRP A 120 19.95 -11.37 -15.33
C TRP A 120 21.46 -11.46 -15.60
N ILE A 121 22.28 -11.14 -14.60
CA ILE A 121 23.73 -11.29 -14.64
C ILE A 121 24.20 -12.15 -13.46
N PRO A 122 25.35 -12.85 -13.59
CA PRO A 122 25.98 -13.51 -12.45
C PRO A 122 26.37 -12.50 -11.37
N ARG A 123 26.32 -12.91 -10.08
CA ARG A 123 26.70 -12.05 -8.95
C ARG A 123 28.09 -11.45 -9.07
N ALA A 124 29.05 -12.19 -9.68
CA ALA A 124 30.41 -11.69 -9.91
C ALA A 124 30.43 -10.43 -10.81
N ASP A 125 29.43 -10.28 -11.67
CA ASP A 125 29.32 -9.15 -12.60
C ASP A 125 28.52 -7.98 -12.00
N ASN A 126 27.94 -8.14 -10.77
CA ASN A 126 27.19 -7.12 -10.02
C ASN A 126 27.96 -6.57 -8.80
N ALA A 127 29.28 -6.71 -8.79
CA ALA A 127 30.12 -6.45 -7.62
C ALA A 127 30.04 -5.03 -7.04
N VAL A 128 29.80 -4.02 -7.88
CA VAL A 128 29.72 -2.62 -7.44
C VAL A 128 28.40 -2.36 -6.70
N ALA A 129 27.29 -2.86 -7.23
CA ALA A 129 25.99 -2.75 -6.56
C ALA A 129 25.96 -3.59 -5.28
N ASP A 130 26.58 -4.79 -5.27
CA ASP A 130 26.73 -5.63 -4.06
C ASP A 130 27.54 -4.89 -2.96
N ALA A 131 28.62 -4.23 -3.31
CA ALA A 131 29.40 -3.42 -2.35
C ALA A 131 28.54 -2.28 -1.75
N LEU A 132 27.80 -1.56 -2.57
CA LEU A 132 26.90 -0.49 -2.12
C LEU A 132 25.74 -1.02 -1.28
N SER A 133 25.21 -2.22 -1.59
CA SER A 133 24.17 -2.86 -0.76
C SER A 133 24.70 -3.20 0.63
N ASN A 134 25.98 -3.59 0.74
CA ASN A 134 26.66 -3.82 2.02
C ASN A 134 26.83 -2.51 2.81
N ASP A 135 27.25 -1.41 2.15
CA ASP A 135 27.32 -0.08 2.77
C ASP A 135 25.95 0.33 3.34
N GLY A 136 24.87 0.10 2.58
CA GLY A 136 23.49 0.30 3.03
C GLY A 136 23.12 -0.56 4.25
N MET A 137 23.50 -1.84 4.29
CA MET A 137 23.29 -2.69 5.45
C MET A 137 24.11 -2.28 6.67
N ASP A 138 25.25 -1.60 6.47
CA ASP A 138 26.09 -1.02 7.55
C ASP A 138 25.57 0.34 8.02
N GLY A 139 24.47 0.84 7.44
CA GLY A 139 23.80 2.08 7.84
C GLY A 139 24.24 3.30 7.06
N GLU A 140 25.07 3.15 6.03
CA GLU A 140 25.53 4.25 5.21
C GLU A 140 24.49 4.62 4.13
N THR A 141 24.38 5.93 3.87
CA THR A 141 23.59 6.44 2.74
C THR A 141 24.52 7.06 1.73
N VAL A 142 24.51 6.54 0.51
CA VAL A 142 25.34 7.02 -0.61
C VAL A 142 24.45 7.64 -1.68
N ARG A 143 24.73 8.90 -2.03
CA ARG A 143 24.15 9.57 -3.19
C ARG A 143 25.26 10.36 -3.88
N ARG A 144 25.81 9.81 -4.96
CA ARG A 144 26.87 10.45 -5.77
C ARG A 144 26.36 10.64 -7.18
N ASP A 145 26.44 11.87 -7.68
CA ASP A 145 25.95 12.30 -8.99
C ASP A 145 27.14 12.76 -9.86
N HIS A 146 27.90 11.81 -10.42
CA HIS A 146 29.09 12.07 -11.25
C HIS A 146 28.73 12.77 -12.57
N TRP A 147 27.53 12.56 -13.09
CA TRP A 147 27.06 13.20 -14.31
C TRP A 147 26.93 14.73 -14.20
N ARG A 148 26.80 15.28 -13.00
CA ARG A 148 26.76 16.73 -12.74
C ARG A 148 28.10 17.37 -12.81
N THR A 149 29.19 16.63 -12.59
CA THR A 149 30.56 17.12 -12.59
C THR A 149 31.23 17.07 -13.95
N SER A 150 30.72 16.33 -14.92
CA SER A 150 31.28 16.18 -16.26
C SER A 150 30.98 17.35 -17.21
N GLY A 151 30.20 18.35 -16.78
CA GLY A 151 29.77 19.51 -17.58
C GLY A 151 30.44 20.86 -17.29
N SER A 152 31.43 20.95 -16.39
CA SER A 152 32.08 22.23 -16.07
C SER A 152 33.57 22.11 -15.99
N VAL A 153 34.25 22.28 -17.14
CA VAL A 153 35.64 22.77 -17.18
C VAL A 153 35.56 24.29 -17.29
N GLY A 154 35.85 24.99 -16.19
CA GLY A 154 36.15 26.42 -16.17
C GLY A 154 35.34 27.22 -15.16
N ALA A 155 35.86 27.42 -13.97
CA ALA A 155 36.17 28.68 -13.28
C ALA A 155 36.22 28.49 -11.76
N GLN A 156 37.41 28.71 -11.28
CA GLN A 156 37.95 29.18 -9.99
C GLN A 156 37.04 29.36 -8.77
N ALA A 157 37.61 28.88 -7.68
CA ALA A 157 37.19 29.10 -6.30
C ALA A 157 37.11 30.60 -5.95
N ASP A 158 36.11 30.98 -5.20
CA ASP A 158 36.28 31.97 -4.16
C ASP A 158 35.41 31.69 -2.94
N SER A 159 36.05 31.81 -1.81
CA SER A 159 35.51 31.58 -0.47
C SER A 159 34.81 32.83 0.04
N SER A 160 33.58 32.74 0.53
CA SER A 160 33.10 33.65 1.57
C SER A 160 32.00 33.04 2.41
N ASP A 161 32.29 33.01 3.65
CA ASP A 161 31.52 32.68 4.84
C ASP A 161 30.38 33.70 5.05
N SER A 162 29.15 33.25 5.23
CA SER A 162 28.07 33.97 5.94
C SER A 162 26.87 33.06 6.26
N PRO A 163 26.17 33.27 7.41
CA PRO A 163 25.28 32.31 8.05
C PRO A 163 23.88 32.27 7.44
N PRO A 164 23.08 31.23 7.79
CA PRO A 164 21.82 30.93 7.10
C PRO A 164 20.71 31.90 7.51
N ALA A 165 19.99 32.43 6.52
CA ALA A 165 18.77 33.18 6.68
C ALA A 165 17.55 32.23 6.68
N GLU A 166 16.58 32.53 7.53
CA GLU A 166 15.29 31.85 7.66
C GLU A 166 14.48 31.86 6.34
N PRO A 167 13.65 30.83 6.11
CA PRO A 167 12.84 30.78 4.87
C PRO A 167 11.67 31.75 4.92
N ALA A 168 11.67 32.68 3.99
CA ALA A 168 10.53 33.54 3.71
C ALA A 168 9.43 32.73 3.00
N VAL A 169 8.21 32.82 3.51
CA VAL A 169 7.00 32.30 2.89
C VAL A 169 6.73 33.13 1.62
N VAL A 170 6.87 32.52 0.46
CA VAL A 170 6.43 33.10 -0.81
C VAL A 170 5.07 32.52 -1.17
N GLU A 171 4.08 33.37 -1.05
CA GLU A 171 2.72 33.13 -1.56
C GLU A 171 2.77 33.35 -3.08
N VAL A 172 2.73 32.28 -3.86
CA VAL A 172 2.60 32.34 -5.31
C VAL A 172 1.21 31.83 -5.68
N ALA A 173 0.30 32.77 -5.83
CA ALA A 173 -0.97 32.53 -6.53
C ALA A 173 -0.71 32.72 -8.03
N GLU A 174 -0.43 31.65 -8.74
CA GLU A 174 -0.38 31.64 -10.19
C GLU A 174 -1.63 30.96 -10.73
N GLN A 175 -2.51 31.75 -11.35
CA GLN A 175 -3.66 31.25 -12.09
C GLN A 175 -3.16 30.50 -13.33
N VAL A 176 -3.26 29.18 -13.31
CA VAL A 176 -3.11 28.37 -14.51
C VAL A 176 -4.38 28.55 -15.35
N VAL A 177 -4.28 29.32 -16.41
CA VAL A 177 -5.29 29.35 -17.47
C VAL A 177 -5.13 28.07 -18.27
N LEU A 178 -6.00 27.10 -18.03
CA LEU A 178 -6.13 25.91 -18.87
C LEU A 178 -6.67 26.34 -20.22
N SER A 179 -5.84 26.34 -21.25
CA SER A 179 -6.28 26.41 -22.64
C SER A 179 -7.04 25.11 -22.97
N THR A 180 -8.34 25.21 -23.11
CA THR A 180 -9.22 24.16 -23.61
C THR A 180 -9.12 24.11 -25.12
N ASP A 181 -8.24 23.28 -25.67
CA ASP A 181 -8.43 22.65 -26.98
C ASP A 181 -7.38 21.54 -27.20
N GLU A 182 -7.65 20.40 -26.60
CA GLU A 182 -7.31 19.04 -27.05
C GLU A 182 -7.92 18.13 -26.00
N SER A 183 -9.03 17.51 -26.32
CA SER A 183 -9.55 16.41 -25.50
C SER A 183 -8.46 15.35 -25.41
N PRO A 184 -7.94 15.02 -24.22
CA PRO A 184 -7.03 13.88 -24.08
C PRO A 184 -7.75 12.66 -24.64
N ALA A 185 -7.06 11.88 -25.46
CA ALA A 185 -7.54 10.58 -25.91
C ALA A 185 -8.05 9.84 -24.67
N SER A 186 -9.30 9.37 -24.69
CA SER A 186 -9.87 8.60 -23.60
C SER A 186 -8.89 7.51 -23.23
N PRO A 187 -8.58 7.31 -21.93
CA PRO A 187 -7.78 6.17 -21.53
C PRO A 187 -8.38 4.90 -22.11
N PRO A 188 -7.58 3.87 -22.42
CA PRO A 188 -8.10 2.60 -22.90
C PRO A 188 -9.24 2.18 -21.97
N ASP A 189 -10.36 1.74 -22.55
CA ASP A 189 -11.59 1.40 -21.84
C ASP A 189 -11.28 0.33 -20.77
N ALA A 190 -10.92 0.76 -19.57
CA ALA A 190 -10.63 -0.09 -18.43
C ALA A 190 -11.90 -0.83 -17.92
N GLY A 191 -13.03 -0.60 -18.58
CA GLY A 191 -14.31 -1.13 -18.15
C GLY A 191 -14.82 -0.49 -16.86
N LYS A 192 -15.93 -1.01 -16.35
CA LYS A 192 -16.44 -0.59 -15.04
C LYS A 192 -15.72 -1.36 -13.94
N PRO A 193 -15.24 -0.69 -12.87
CA PRO A 193 -14.59 -1.38 -11.77
C PRO A 193 -15.55 -2.29 -11.00
N ALA A 194 -15.03 -3.35 -10.42
CA ALA A 194 -15.68 -4.05 -9.30
C ALA A 194 -15.69 -3.11 -8.08
N ARG A 195 -16.82 -3.00 -7.39
CA ARG A 195 -16.97 -2.14 -6.22
C ARG A 195 -17.11 -2.96 -4.96
N ILE A 196 -16.31 -2.66 -3.95
CA ILE A 196 -16.38 -3.27 -2.63
C ILE A 196 -16.76 -2.19 -1.62
N LEU A 197 -17.96 -2.31 -1.04
CA LEU A 197 -18.45 -1.41 0.00
C LEU A 197 -18.31 -2.10 1.36
N LEU A 198 -17.36 -1.66 2.17
CA LEU A 198 -17.13 -2.17 3.52
C LEU A 198 -18.00 -1.38 4.51
N VAL A 199 -18.74 -2.07 5.33
CA VAL A 199 -19.59 -1.51 6.39
C VAL A 199 -19.08 -2.03 7.73
N ARG A 200 -18.57 -1.15 8.59
CA ARG A 200 -18.29 -1.55 9.97
C ARG A 200 -19.61 -1.80 10.70
N HIS A 201 -19.68 -2.84 11.52
CA HIS A 201 -20.86 -3.11 12.35
C HIS A 201 -21.25 -1.90 13.23
N GLY A 202 -22.52 -1.77 13.59
CA GLY A 202 -23.03 -0.79 14.54
C GLY A 202 -22.47 -1.02 15.96
N VAL A 203 -22.70 -0.10 16.87
CA VAL A 203 -22.19 -0.24 18.25
C VAL A 203 -22.82 -1.40 18.99
N THR A 204 -21.98 -2.07 19.82
CA THR A 204 -22.37 -3.08 20.80
C THR A 204 -22.21 -2.51 22.20
N SER A 205 -22.65 -3.20 23.23
CA SER A 205 -22.37 -2.83 24.61
C SER A 205 -20.85 -2.74 24.91
N PHE A 206 -20.03 -3.57 24.24
CA PHE A 206 -18.57 -3.54 24.38
C PHE A 206 -17.99 -2.30 23.71
N THR A 207 -18.45 -1.95 22.50
CA THR A 207 -18.02 -0.72 21.80
C THR A 207 -18.33 0.52 22.64
N GLU A 208 -19.51 0.59 23.27
CA GLU A 208 -19.93 1.70 24.15
C GLU A 208 -19.07 1.81 25.41
N GLN A 209 -18.57 0.69 25.91
CA GLN A 209 -17.68 0.62 27.07
C GLN A 209 -16.20 0.77 26.71
N GLY A 210 -15.86 0.92 25.44
CA GLY A 210 -14.47 0.98 24.96
C GLY A 210 -13.68 -0.31 25.19
N ARG A 211 -14.38 -1.46 25.13
CA ARG A 211 -13.80 -2.80 25.32
C ARG A 211 -13.47 -3.44 23.98
N LEU A 212 -12.41 -4.24 23.95
CA LEU A 212 -12.10 -5.07 22.79
C LEU A 212 -13.14 -6.16 22.62
N ASP A 213 -13.41 -6.50 21.39
CA ASP A 213 -14.43 -7.44 20.97
C ASP A 213 -13.96 -8.15 19.71
N GLY A 214 -13.13 -9.15 19.91
CA GLY A 214 -12.49 -9.91 18.85
C GLY A 214 -13.24 -11.18 18.46
N ARG A 215 -12.64 -11.92 17.54
CA ARG A 215 -13.05 -13.26 17.15
C ARG A 215 -12.71 -14.24 18.31
N GLY A 216 -13.68 -15.05 18.69
CA GLY A 216 -13.52 -16.03 19.79
C GLY A 216 -13.83 -15.48 21.19
N GLY A 217 -14.19 -14.20 21.30
CA GLY A 217 -14.67 -13.58 22.53
C GLY A 217 -16.16 -13.78 22.81
N ALA A 218 -16.78 -12.82 23.49
CA ALA A 218 -18.17 -12.90 23.93
C ALA A 218 -19.22 -12.76 22.82
N ASP A 219 -18.83 -12.26 21.64
CA ASP A 219 -19.65 -12.03 20.44
C ASP A 219 -20.99 -11.30 20.73
N PRO A 220 -20.96 -10.09 21.34
CA PRO A 220 -22.19 -9.38 21.66
C PRO A 220 -22.94 -8.92 20.41
N SER A 221 -24.27 -8.98 20.50
CA SER A 221 -25.18 -8.38 19.53
C SER A 221 -25.10 -6.86 19.51
N LEU A 222 -25.69 -6.23 18.51
CA LEU A 222 -25.86 -4.78 18.47
C LEU A 222 -26.63 -4.26 19.68
N SER A 223 -26.24 -3.11 20.21
CA SER A 223 -27.10 -2.36 21.15
C SER A 223 -28.30 -1.75 20.39
N GLU A 224 -29.29 -1.22 21.10
CA GLU A 224 -30.40 -0.50 20.48
C GLU A 224 -29.91 0.62 19.56
N ARG A 225 -28.89 1.36 19.99
CA ARG A 225 -28.20 2.38 19.21
C ARG A 225 -27.54 1.75 17.96
N GLY A 226 -26.89 0.60 18.12
CA GLY A 226 -26.25 -0.11 17.02
C GLY A 226 -27.24 -0.59 15.97
N VAL A 227 -28.42 -1.08 16.37
CA VAL A 227 -29.50 -1.43 15.46
C VAL A 227 -29.98 -0.21 14.66
N ALA A 228 -30.16 0.92 15.33
CA ALA A 228 -30.52 2.17 14.64
C ALA A 228 -29.42 2.64 13.66
N GLN A 229 -28.15 2.49 14.02
CA GLN A 229 -27.03 2.79 13.13
C GLN A 229 -27.00 1.84 11.92
N ALA A 230 -27.19 0.54 12.12
CA ALA A 230 -27.24 -0.46 11.04
C ALA A 230 -28.33 -0.15 10.01
N LYS A 231 -29.53 0.24 10.47
CA LYS A 231 -30.63 0.65 9.60
C LYS A 231 -30.29 1.89 8.75
N ARG A 232 -29.64 2.90 9.35
CA ARG A 232 -29.20 4.08 8.61
C ARG A 232 -28.08 3.75 7.61
N ALA A 233 -27.12 2.92 8.00
CA ALA A 233 -26.09 2.45 7.08
C ALA A 233 -26.71 1.68 5.90
N ALA A 234 -27.71 0.85 6.15
CA ALA A 234 -28.43 0.13 5.10
C ALA A 234 -29.10 1.08 4.09
N GLN A 235 -29.72 2.16 4.56
CA GLN A 235 -30.25 3.21 3.66
C GLN A 235 -29.15 3.88 2.85
N GLY A 236 -28.04 4.28 3.49
CA GLY A 236 -26.90 4.88 2.80
C GLY A 236 -26.24 3.93 1.78
N VAL A 237 -26.23 2.63 2.03
CA VAL A 237 -25.82 1.62 1.04
C VAL A 237 -26.81 1.56 -0.11
N ALA A 238 -28.12 1.45 0.17
CA ALA A 238 -29.16 1.35 -0.85
C ALA A 238 -29.13 2.54 -1.83
N GLU A 239 -28.90 3.74 -1.32
CA GLU A 239 -28.72 4.95 -2.15
C GLU A 239 -27.52 4.84 -3.08
N ARG A 240 -26.40 4.30 -2.62
CA ARG A 240 -25.16 4.18 -3.40
C ARG A 240 -25.20 3.10 -4.46
N VAL A 241 -26.00 2.07 -4.25
CA VAL A 241 -26.14 0.95 -5.21
C VAL A 241 -27.43 1.03 -6.01
N ALA A 242 -28.17 2.13 -5.94
CA ALA A 242 -29.41 2.32 -6.69
C ALA A 242 -29.14 2.18 -8.20
N GLY A 243 -29.88 1.28 -8.85
CA GLY A 243 -29.72 0.99 -10.28
C GLY A 243 -28.48 0.17 -10.65
N VAL A 244 -27.78 -0.40 -9.68
CA VAL A 244 -26.69 -1.36 -9.92
C VAL A 244 -27.26 -2.77 -9.89
N ASP A 245 -27.06 -3.53 -10.98
CA ASP A 245 -27.41 -4.95 -11.03
C ASP A 245 -26.30 -5.79 -10.37
N GLY A 246 -26.67 -6.96 -9.82
CA GLY A 246 -25.70 -7.91 -9.28
C GLY A 246 -25.05 -7.45 -7.97
N VAL A 247 -25.84 -6.87 -7.05
CA VAL A 247 -25.35 -6.53 -5.70
C VAL A 247 -25.39 -7.76 -4.81
N HIS A 248 -24.27 -8.07 -4.16
CA HIS A 248 -24.14 -9.16 -3.18
C HIS A 248 -23.87 -8.60 -1.80
N VAL A 249 -24.37 -9.29 -0.76
CA VAL A 249 -24.10 -8.94 0.65
C VAL A 249 -23.35 -10.08 1.32
N VAL A 250 -22.14 -9.79 1.81
CA VAL A 250 -21.28 -10.71 2.56
C VAL A 250 -21.19 -10.21 4.00
N THR A 251 -21.18 -11.10 4.97
CA THR A 251 -21.01 -10.74 6.38
C THR A 251 -19.90 -11.55 7.02
N SER A 252 -19.19 -10.95 7.97
CA SER A 252 -18.45 -11.69 8.98
C SER A 252 -19.35 -12.68 9.72
N SER A 253 -18.77 -13.69 10.34
CA SER A 253 -19.50 -14.70 11.09
C SER A 253 -19.99 -14.21 12.46
N LEU A 254 -19.54 -13.04 12.95
CA LEU A 254 -19.85 -12.50 14.27
C LEU A 254 -21.24 -11.84 14.30
N ALA A 255 -21.95 -11.99 15.41
CA ALA A 255 -23.36 -11.60 15.57
C ALA A 255 -23.61 -10.14 15.12
N ARG A 256 -22.85 -9.19 15.63
CA ARG A 256 -22.97 -7.75 15.31
C ARG A 256 -22.80 -7.42 13.83
N ALA A 257 -21.95 -8.15 13.12
CA ALA A 257 -21.74 -7.97 11.69
C ALA A 257 -22.89 -8.62 10.89
N LYS A 258 -23.34 -9.81 11.29
CA LYS A 258 -24.52 -10.45 10.70
C LYS A 258 -25.79 -9.59 10.85
N GLU A 259 -26.00 -9.00 12.01
CA GLU A 259 -27.13 -8.09 12.24
C GLU A 259 -27.03 -6.82 11.38
N THR A 260 -25.82 -6.25 11.24
CA THR A 260 -25.61 -5.08 10.39
C THR A 260 -25.80 -5.42 8.91
N GLY A 261 -25.21 -6.53 8.46
CA GLY A 261 -25.33 -6.98 7.07
C GLY A 261 -26.74 -7.47 6.75
N GLY A 262 -27.46 -8.06 7.72
CA GLY A 262 -28.87 -8.40 7.60
C GLY A 262 -29.74 -7.18 7.31
N ALA A 263 -29.52 -6.08 8.04
CA ALA A 263 -30.25 -4.83 7.77
C ALA A 263 -29.96 -4.27 6.35
N VAL A 264 -28.72 -4.42 5.85
CA VAL A 264 -28.38 -4.06 4.47
C VAL A 264 -29.08 -4.98 3.47
N ALA A 265 -29.03 -6.29 3.69
CA ALA A 265 -29.63 -7.30 2.83
C ALA A 265 -31.15 -7.11 2.72
N ASP A 266 -31.83 -6.84 3.86
CA ASP A 266 -33.25 -6.53 3.91
C ASP A 266 -33.60 -5.28 3.10
N ALA A 267 -32.79 -4.20 3.22
CA ALA A 267 -33.02 -2.97 2.47
C ALA A 267 -32.81 -3.14 0.95
N LEU A 268 -31.95 -4.08 0.55
CA LEU A 268 -31.67 -4.37 -0.86
C LEU A 268 -32.52 -5.50 -1.44
N GLY A 269 -33.22 -6.27 -0.59
CA GLY A 269 -34.01 -7.44 -1.00
C GLY A 269 -33.14 -8.60 -1.50
N VAL A 270 -31.92 -8.78 -0.98
CA VAL A 270 -30.97 -9.83 -1.39
C VAL A 270 -30.58 -10.72 -0.20
N PRO A 271 -30.14 -11.97 -0.42
CA PRO A 271 -29.64 -12.81 0.66
C PRO A 271 -28.25 -12.37 1.15
N THR A 272 -27.89 -12.80 2.37
CA THR A 272 -26.54 -12.68 2.90
C THR A 272 -25.75 -13.96 2.71
N THR A 273 -24.43 -13.82 2.45
CA THR A 273 -23.44 -14.90 2.52
C THR A 273 -22.50 -14.65 3.70
N VAL A 274 -22.22 -15.67 4.49
CA VAL A 274 -21.28 -15.55 5.62
C VAL A 274 -19.90 -16.00 5.18
N ASP A 275 -18.89 -15.18 5.47
CA ASP A 275 -17.48 -15.50 5.28
C ASP A 275 -16.68 -15.10 6.54
N ALA A 276 -16.18 -16.10 7.28
CA ALA A 276 -15.51 -15.93 8.55
C ALA A 276 -14.12 -15.27 8.41
N ASP A 277 -13.56 -15.19 7.20
CA ASP A 277 -12.31 -14.46 6.97
C ASP A 277 -12.48 -12.93 7.09
N TRP A 278 -13.73 -12.44 7.13
CA TRP A 278 -14.06 -11.05 7.47
C TRP A 278 -14.24 -10.80 8.96
N ASP A 279 -14.01 -11.78 9.86
CA ASP A 279 -14.11 -11.61 11.30
C ASP A 279 -13.08 -10.62 11.84
N GLU A 280 -13.39 -10.01 12.99
CA GLU A 280 -12.45 -9.16 13.71
C GLU A 280 -11.20 -9.96 14.15
N GLN A 281 -10.10 -9.27 14.40
CA GLN A 281 -8.90 -9.88 14.95
C GLN A 281 -9.20 -10.59 16.28
N ALA A 282 -8.65 -11.79 16.47
CA ALA A 282 -8.70 -12.46 17.76
C ALA A 282 -7.72 -11.76 18.71
N PHE A 283 -8.22 -11.23 19.82
CA PHE A 283 -7.40 -10.53 20.81
C PHE A 283 -6.98 -11.43 21.99
N GLY A 284 -7.31 -12.74 21.93
CA GLY A 284 -6.91 -13.70 22.97
C GLY A 284 -7.32 -13.26 24.36
N HIS A 285 -6.39 -13.30 25.32
CA HIS A 285 -6.68 -12.91 26.70
C HIS A 285 -6.99 -11.41 26.89
N TRP A 286 -6.84 -10.58 25.85
CA TRP A 286 -7.28 -9.17 25.90
C TRP A 286 -8.75 -8.99 25.53
N ASP A 287 -9.42 -10.02 25.01
CA ASP A 287 -10.84 -9.92 24.70
C ASP A 287 -11.66 -9.51 25.94
N GLY A 288 -12.52 -8.52 25.74
CA GLY A 288 -13.33 -7.95 26.82
C GLY A 288 -12.62 -6.96 27.71
N MET A 289 -11.32 -6.74 27.59
CA MET A 289 -10.60 -5.69 28.33
C MET A 289 -10.89 -4.31 27.72
N SER A 290 -10.93 -3.28 28.60
CA SER A 290 -11.04 -1.92 28.10
C SER A 290 -9.70 -1.41 27.54
N MET A 291 -9.75 -0.52 26.57
CA MET A 291 -8.55 0.11 26.03
C MET A 291 -7.75 0.86 27.12
N ARG A 292 -8.42 1.41 28.13
CA ARG A 292 -7.78 2.07 29.29
C ARG A 292 -6.96 1.07 30.11
N ASP A 293 -7.54 -0.10 30.40
CA ASP A 293 -6.85 -1.14 31.17
C ASP A 293 -5.65 -1.68 30.39
N LEU A 294 -5.79 -1.87 29.08
CA LEU A 294 -4.70 -2.32 28.21
C LEU A 294 -3.54 -1.32 28.16
N VAL A 295 -3.81 -0.03 28.02
CA VAL A 295 -2.78 1.02 28.04
C VAL A 295 -2.03 1.02 29.37
N THR A 296 -2.71 0.70 30.47
CA THR A 296 -2.11 0.69 31.82
C THR A 296 -1.34 -0.60 32.08
N ALA A 297 -1.89 -1.75 31.68
CA ALA A 297 -1.33 -3.06 32.04
C ALA A 297 -0.29 -3.58 31.02
N PHE A 298 -0.44 -3.22 29.74
CA PHE A 298 0.34 -3.80 28.62
C PHE A 298 0.84 -2.74 27.64
N PRO A 299 1.45 -1.62 28.07
CA PRO A 299 1.83 -0.52 27.16
C PRO A 299 2.83 -0.94 26.07
N GLU A 300 3.81 -1.79 26.42
CA GLU A 300 4.82 -2.29 25.48
C GLU A 300 4.22 -3.22 24.44
N GLN A 301 3.38 -4.17 24.86
CA GLN A 301 2.71 -5.10 23.96
C GLN A 301 1.71 -4.38 23.03
N LEU A 302 1.03 -3.34 23.51
CA LEU A 302 0.21 -2.49 22.66
C LEU A 302 1.03 -1.75 21.60
N GLN A 303 2.24 -1.32 21.93
CA GLN A 303 3.15 -0.73 20.96
C GLN A 303 3.62 -1.77 19.94
N GLN A 304 3.99 -2.97 20.39
CA GLN A 304 4.35 -4.08 19.49
C GLN A 304 3.21 -4.40 18.53
N MET A 305 1.97 -4.56 19.02
CA MET A 305 0.79 -4.82 18.17
C MET A 305 0.56 -3.74 17.09
N ARG A 306 1.05 -2.51 17.31
CA ARG A 306 0.91 -1.41 16.35
C ARG A 306 1.96 -1.40 15.26
N VAL A 307 3.15 -1.98 15.51
CA VAL A 307 4.30 -1.86 14.61
C VAL A 307 4.80 -3.20 14.07
N GLU A 308 4.53 -4.30 14.77
CA GLU A 308 5.02 -5.63 14.43
C GLU A 308 3.91 -6.49 13.84
N ASP A 309 4.10 -6.99 12.62
CA ASP A 309 3.10 -7.81 11.92
C ASP A 309 2.93 -9.19 12.55
N ASP A 310 4.01 -9.74 13.13
CA ASP A 310 4.03 -11.09 13.70
C ASP A 310 3.67 -11.13 15.20
N PHE A 311 3.53 -9.96 15.84
CA PHE A 311 3.18 -9.90 17.25
C PHE A 311 1.74 -10.34 17.48
N SER A 312 1.54 -11.27 18.41
CA SER A 312 0.23 -11.66 18.94
C SER A 312 0.29 -11.86 20.45
N VAL A 313 -0.81 -11.62 21.11
CA VAL A 313 -0.99 -12.00 22.52
C VAL A 313 -1.37 -13.47 22.61
N GLU A 314 -1.22 -14.06 23.81
CA GLU A 314 -1.58 -15.46 24.04
C GLU A 314 -3.05 -15.74 23.67
N GLY A 315 -3.26 -16.73 22.82
CA GLY A 315 -4.57 -17.08 22.26
C GLY A 315 -5.13 -16.10 21.25
N GLY A 316 -4.34 -15.09 20.85
CA GLY A 316 -4.72 -14.09 19.86
C GLY A 316 -4.17 -14.39 18.46
N GLU A 317 -4.50 -13.50 17.54
CA GLU A 317 -4.08 -13.49 16.15
C GLU A 317 -3.13 -12.31 15.90
N SER A 318 -2.05 -12.51 15.17
CA SER A 318 -1.17 -11.43 14.77
C SER A 318 -1.80 -10.57 13.65
N HIS A 319 -1.25 -9.36 13.42
CA HIS A 319 -1.70 -8.54 12.30
C HIS A 319 -1.43 -9.21 10.95
N GLY A 320 -0.31 -9.91 10.81
CA GLY A 320 0.04 -10.66 9.60
C GLY A 320 -0.96 -11.78 9.29
N GLN A 321 -1.36 -12.57 10.30
CA GLN A 321 -2.38 -13.61 10.14
C GLN A 321 -3.75 -13.03 9.77
N LEU A 322 -4.14 -11.92 10.43
CA LEU A 322 -5.34 -11.18 10.07
C LEU A 322 -5.28 -10.70 8.62
N ALA A 323 -4.16 -10.10 8.21
CA ALA A 323 -3.98 -9.56 6.87
C ALA A 323 -4.05 -10.65 5.80
N GLU A 324 -3.45 -11.81 6.01
CA GLU A 324 -3.49 -12.94 5.09
C GLU A 324 -4.94 -13.36 4.78
N ARG A 325 -5.77 -13.60 5.82
CA ARG A 325 -7.16 -14.06 5.60
C ARG A 325 -8.06 -12.96 5.05
N VAL A 326 -7.91 -11.71 5.49
CA VAL A 326 -8.75 -10.60 5.05
C VAL A 326 -8.45 -10.21 3.60
N VAL A 327 -7.17 -10.21 3.17
CA VAL A 327 -6.81 -9.98 1.77
C VAL A 327 -7.36 -11.08 0.87
N ALA A 328 -7.26 -12.35 1.28
CA ALA A 328 -7.88 -13.44 0.54
C ALA A 328 -9.41 -13.30 0.45
N ALA A 329 -10.08 -12.85 1.52
CA ALA A 329 -11.52 -12.58 1.50
C ALA A 329 -11.86 -11.38 0.59
N PHE A 330 -11.02 -10.35 0.57
CA PHE A 330 -11.17 -9.21 -0.33
C PHE A 330 -11.04 -9.62 -1.80
N GLU A 331 -10.07 -10.46 -2.15
CA GLU A 331 -9.90 -10.98 -3.51
C GLU A 331 -11.15 -11.78 -3.95
N ARG A 332 -11.70 -12.64 -3.08
CA ARG A 332 -12.96 -13.36 -3.34
C ARG A 332 -14.15 -12.41 -3.53
N ALA A 333 -14.21 -11.33 -2.75
CA ALA A 333 -15.28 -10.33 -2.90
C ALA A 333 -15.16 -9.58 -4.23
N VAL A 334 -13.93 -9.29 -4.69
CA VAL A 334 -13.69 -8.68 -6.01
C VAL A 334 -14.10 -9.63 -7.14
N GLU A 335 -13.76 -10.92 -7.05
CA GLU A 335 -14.18 -11.93 -8.01
C GLU A 335 -15.72 -12.07 -8.05
N LEU A 336 -16.38 -12.07 -6.88
CA LEU A 336 -17.83 -12.16 -6.76
C LEU A 336 -18.53 -10.92 -7.35
N ALA A 337 -17.98 -9.74 -7.17
CA ALA A 337 -18.50 -8.50 -7.75
C ALA A 337 -18.45 -8.55 -9.29
N GLY A 338 -17.31 -8.96 -9.83
CA GLY A 338 -17.05 -8.87 -11.27
C GLY A 338 -17.07 -7.43 -11.79
N PRO A 339 -16.78 -7.22 -13.07
CA PRO A 339 -16.74 -5.88 -13.66
C PRO A 339 -18.12 -5.18 -13.60
N GLY A 340 -18.16 -4.01 -12.96
CA GLY A 340 -19.37 -3.20 -12.81
C GLY A 340 -20.33 -3.65 -11.73
N GLY A 341 -20.11 -4.81 -11.10
CA GLY A 341 -20.89 -5.29 -9.95
C GLY A 341 -20.43 -4.72 -8.62
N THR A 342 -21.18 -5.02 -7.56
CA THR A 342 -20.90 -4.51 -6.22
C THR A 342 -21.07 -5.61 -5.16
N VAL A 343 -20.09 -5.73 -4.27
CA VAL A 343 -20.20 -6.52 -3.05
C VAL A 343 -20.21 -5.58 -1.85
N VAL A 344 -21.22 -5.72 -0.99
CA VAL A 344 -21.29 -5.05 0.31
C VAL A 344 -20.83 -6.01 1.38
N VAL A 345 -19.82 -5.64 2.16
CA VAL A 345 -19.26 -6.49 3.21
C VAL A 345 -19.50 -5.87 4.58
N ALA A 346 -20.33 -6.50 5.40
CA ALA A 346 -20.50 -6.11 6.80
C ALA A 346 -19.40 -6.79 7.65
N THR A 347 -18.52 -5.98 8.23
CA THR A 347 -17.32 -6.44 8.90
C THR A 347 -16.94 -5.53 10.08
N HIS A 348 -15.67 -5.46 10.43
CA HIS A 348 -15.14 -4.84 11.65
C HIS A 348 -14.04 -3.81 11.34
N ARG A 349 -13.54 -3.16 12.40
CA ARG A 349 -12.55 -2.11 12.28
C ARG A 349 -11.23 -2.60 11.69
N LYS A 350 -10.68 -3.70 12.21
CA LYS A 350 -9.35 -4.17 11.77
C LYS A 350 -9.38 -4.74 10.34
N PRO A 351 -10.35 -5.54 9.92
CA PRO A 351 -10.48 -5.95 8.52
C PRO A 351 -10.57 -4.76 7.55
N ILE A 352 -11.36 -3.70 7.87
CA ILE A 352 -11.41 -2.50 7.04
C ILE A 352 -10.03 -1.83 6.94
N MET A 353 -9.30 -1.72 8.06
CA MET A 353 -7.94 -1.18 8.06
C MET A 353 -6.98 -2.01 7.20
N VAL A 354 -7.11 -3.34 7.25
CA VAL A 354 -6.30 -4.26 6.42
C VAL A 354 -6.57 -4.06 4.93
N VAL A 355 -7.84 -3.96 4.52
CA VAL A 355 -8.17 -3.68 3.11
C VAL A 355 -7.59 -2.34 2.67
N LEU A 356 -7.76 -1.27 3.46
CA LEU A 356 -7.20 0.03 3.16
C LEU A 356 -5.66 0.01 3.15
N GLN A 357 -5.04 -0.73 4.07
CA GLN A 357 -3.59 -0.95 4.09
C GLN A 357 -3.11 -1.63 2.81
N HIS A 358 -3.82 -2.67 2.36
CA HIS A 358 -3.52 -3.39 1.13
C HIS A 358 -3.63 -2.50 -0.11
N VAL A 359 -4.75 -1.77 -0.24
CA VAL A 359 -5.03 -0.90 -1.40
C VAL A 359 -4.08 0.29 -1.47
N LEU A 360 -3.75 0.90 -0.33
CA LEU A 360 -2.91 2.09 -0.25
C LEU A 360 -1.42 1.81 -0.04
N GLY A 361 -1.03 0.53 0.10
CA GLY A 361 0.36 0.14 0.35
C GLY A 361 0.93 0.67 1.67
N LEU A 362 0.11 0.77 2.73
CA LEU A 362 0.54 1.32 4.01
C LEU A 362 1.26 0.26 4.86
N THR A 363 2.14 0.70 5.74
CA THR A 363 2.68 -0.15 6.81
C THR A 363 1.62 -0.37 7.90
N THR A 364 1.78 -1.41 8.71
CA THR A 364 0.91 -1.69 9.87
C THR A 364 0.82 -0.48 10.80
N GLU A 365 1.94 0.14 11.13
CA GLU A 365 1.97 1.36 11.94
C GLU A 365 1.12 2.49 11.33
N ARG A 366 1.25 2.73 10.02
CA ARG A 366 0.51 3.80 9.33
C ARG A 366 -0.97 3.49 9.23
N SER A 367 -1.36 2.22 9.13
CA SER A 367 -2.76 1.80 9.06
C SER A 367 -3.56 2.19 10.31
N TRP A 368 -2.92 2.32 11.49
CA TRP A 368 -3.56 2.78 12.72
C TRP A 368 -4.08 4.22 12.68
N ARG A 369 -3.64 5.02 11.70
CA ARG A 369 -4.13 6.38 11.45
C ARG A 369 -5.45 6.40 10.70
N LEU A 370 -5.90 5.26 10.19
CA LEU A 370 -7.16 5.13 9.48
C LEU A 370 -8.32 5.04 10.47
N ALA A 371 -9.36 5.81 10.20
CA ALA A 371 -10.61 5.78 10.95
C ALA A 371 -11.60 4.78 10.30
N ALA A 372 -12.34 4.08 11.14
CA ALA A 372 -13.52 3.31 10.76
C ALA A 372 -14.50 3.38 11.93
N ALA A 373 -15.37 4.38 11.91
CA ALA A 373 -16.41 4.58 12.95
C ALA A 373 -17.46 3.47 12.89
N PRO A 374 -18.17 3.16 13.99
CA PRO A 374 -19.28 2.22 13.95
C PRO A 374 -20.31 2.59 12.88
N ALA A 375 -20.72 1.61 12.09
CA ALA A 375 -21.61 1.72 10.95
C ALA A 375 -21.16 2.72 9.85
N SER A 376 -19.85 3.07 9.80
CA SER A 376 -19.29 3.83 8.70
C SER A 376 -19.18 2.99 7.42
N LEU A 377 -19.18 3.66 6.28
CA LEU A 377 -19.00 3.09 4.95
C LEU A 377 -17.59 3.43 4.43
N THR A 378 -16.98 2.47 3.74
CA THR A 378 -15.72 2.65 3.03
C THR A 378 -15.85 1.99 1.66
N GLY A 379 -15.52 2.69 0.58
CA GLY A 379 -15.64 2.22 -0.79
C GLY A 379 -14.28 2.01 -1.44
N VAL A 380 -14.09 0.85 -2.05
CA VAL A 380 -12.91 0.50 -2.85
C VAL A 380 -13.38 0.10 -4.25
N GLU A 381 -12.67 0.53 -5.25
CA GLU A 381 -12.88 0.19 -6.65
C GLU A 381 -11.68 -0.57 -7.19
N VAL A 382 -11.93 -1.65 -7.93
CA VAL A 382 -10.89 -2.53 -8.49
C VAL A 382 -11.19 -2.74 -9.97
N TRP A 383 -10.24 -2.35 -10.81
CA TRP A 383 -10.35 -2.50 -12.27
C TRP A 383 -9.81 -3.85 -12.74
N ALA A 384 -10.18 -4.22 -13.97
CA ALA A 384 -9.79 -5.50 -14.56
C ALA A 384 -8.26 -5.67 -14.74
N ASP A 385 -7.53 -4.58 -14.82
CA ASP A 385 -6.06 -4.54 -14.89
C ASP A 385 -5.40 -4.69 -13.51
N GLY A 386 -6.19 -4.77 -12.43
CA GLY A 386 -5.71 -4.88 -11.06
C GLY A 386 -5.43 -3.55 -10.37
N VAL A 387 -5.67 -2.43 -11.03
CA VAL A 387 -5.61 -1.11 -10.38
C VAL A 387 -6.70 -1.02 -9.33
N MET A 388 -6.36 -0.48 -8.16
CA MET A 388 -7.26 -0.31 -7.03
C MET A 388 -7.27 1.15 -6.58
N SER A 389 -8.43 1.65 -6.18
CA SER A 389 -8.55 2.97 -5.56
C SER A 389 -9.48 2.96 -4.36
N VAL A 390 -9.23 3.87 -3.42
CA VAL A 390 -10.16 4.15 -2.31
C VAL A 390 -11.06 5.30 -2.76
N ALA A 391 -12.31 4.97 -3.08
CA ALA A 391 -13.29 5.97 -3.53
C ALA A 391 -13.70 6.91 -2.39
N PHE A 392 -13.85 6.36 -1.18
CA PHE A 392 -14.09 7.11 0.06
C PHE A 392 -13.80 6.22 1.27
N THR A 393 -13.56 6.83 2.43
CA THR A 393 -13.32 6.09 3.69
C THR A 393 -14.04 6.75 4.85
N ASN A 394 -14.45 5.91 5.83
CA ASN A 394 -15.08 6.33 7.08
C ASN A 394 -16.26 7.29 6.90
N ASP A 395 -17.05 7.09 5.87
CA ASP A 395 -18.23 7.93 5.62
C ASP A 395 -19.36 7.61 6.60
N THR A 396 -19.81 8.62 7.34
CA THR A 396 -20.88 8.56 8.34
C THR A 396 -22.02 9.52 8.02
N HIS A 397 -22.08 10.08 6.81
CA HIS A 397 -23.05 11.07 6.40
C HIS A 397 -24.52 10.62 6.62
N HIS A 398 -24.78 9.32 6.40
CA HIS A 398 -26.09 8.71 6.62
C HIS A 398 -26.54 8.68 8.09
N HIS A 399 -25.68 9.05 9.03
CA HIS A 399 -26.10 9.15 10.44
C HIS A 399 -26.88 10.44 10.75
N GLY A 400 -26.82 11.45 9.87
CA GLY A 400 -27.33 12.78 10.14
C GLY A 400 -26.49 13.52 11.17
N ASP A 401 -26.79 14.78 11.41
CA ASP A 401 -26.19 15.54 12.52
C ASP A 401 -26.70 14.94 13.84
N ALA A 402 -25.78 14.27 14.59
CA ALA A 402 -26.05 13.68 15.88
C ALA A 402 -25.74 14.67 17.01
#